data_45058517c8e7579f982fdf27336a57e6
#
_entry.id   45058517c8e7579f982fdf27336a57e6
#
_cell.length_a   1.000
_cell.length_b   1.000
_cell.length_c   1.000
_cell.angle_alpha   90.00
_cell.angle_beta   90.00
_cell.angle_gamma   90.00
#
_symmetry.space_group_name_H-M   'P 1'
#
loop_
_entity.id
_entity.type
_entity.pdbx_description
1 polymer ?
#
loop_
_entity_poly.entity_id
_entity_poly.type
_entity_poly.pdbx_seq_one_letter_code
_entity_poly.pdbx_strand_id
1 'polypeptide(L)'
;MKLIFLFLVFSTLQSQAQNNFAFVELFTSQGDETSPVAEEILYRTVAAEKKNGSNIFVLEYHVDYWNRLGWKDPLSKFYFTKRQENYSRVLAEKELYTPEIVINGTKSFSGTKETTLKEEIKNALSVSQQFKFSVVKDSIVNDTLYISYNTSKDDMNAVFRLAITEDGILTNVEAGVNSNKKFINNHVVRLLHSVNGVKKVSQVKIPVKGIALNKNSRIISFIQSKQSMKVLGVVEL
;
A
#
# COMPACT_ATOMS: atom_id res chain seq x y z
N MET A 1 23.08 -41.14 33.17
CA MET A 1 22.57 -40.75 31.83
C MET A 1 21.75 -39.45 32.00
N LYS A 2 22.31 -38.28 31.71
CA LYS A 2 21.62 -36.99 31.86
C LYS A 2 20.93 -36.67 30.54
N LEU A 3 19.59 -36.63 30.52
CA LEU A 3 18.79 -36.19 29.37
C LEU A 3 18.92 -34.66 29.28
N ILE A 4 19.53 -34.18 28.19
CA ILE A 4 19.57 -32.75 27.85
C ILE A 4 18.29 -32.46 27.02
N PHE A 5 17.33 -31.74 27.61
CA PHE A 5 16.18 -31.21 26.91
C PHE A 5 16.64 -30.00 26.08
N LEU A 6 16.71 -30.16 24.75
CA LEU A 6 16.97 -29.07 23.84
C LEU A 6 15.67 -28.27 23.65
N PHE A 7 15.54 -27.11 24.30
CA PHE A 7 14.45 -26.17 24.07
C PHE A 7 14.67 -25.48 22.71
N LEU A 8 13.94 -25.90 21.68
CA LEU A 8 13.84 -25.16 20.42
C LEU A 8 13.02 -23.89 20.66
N VAL A 9 13.70 -22.76 20.81
CA VAL A 9 13.06 -21.43 20.83
C VAL A 9 12.64 -21.11 19.42
N PHE A 10 11.37 -21.28 19.12
CA PHE A 10 10.76 -20.73 17.90
C PHE A 10 10.73 -19.20 18.05
N SER A 11 11.70 -18.50 17.45
CA SER A 11 11.63 -17.05 17.30
C SER A 11 10.55 -16.69 16.27
N THR A 12 9.36 -16.36 16.74
CA THR A 12 8.33 -15.73 15.90
C THR A 12 8.84 -14.34 15.52
N LEU A 13 9.06 -14.12 14.23
CA LEU A 13 9.31 -12.78 13.69
C LEU A 13 8.05 -11.95 13.89
N GLN A 14 8.03 -11.18 14.98
CA GLN A 14 6.96 -10.26 15.29
C GLN A 14 7.31 -8.89 14.70
N SER A 15 6.65 -8.50 13.62
CA SER A 15 6.79 -7.16 13.07
C SER A 15 5.99 -6.18 13.92
N GLN A 16 6.66 -5.17 14.46
CA GLN A 16 6.03 -4.09 15.24
C GLN A 16 5.97 -2.81 14.41
N ALA A 17 4.86 -2.09 14.55
CA ALA A 17 4.72 -0.78 13.93
C ALA A 17 5.79 0.20 14.47
N GLN A 18 6.51 0.83 13.57
CA GLN A 18 7.49 1.87 13.91
C GLN A 18 6.77 3.18 14.27
N ASN A 19 7.44 4.03 15.09
CA ASN A 19 6.79 5.22 15.65
C ASN A 19 6.43 6.29 14.61
N ASN A 20 7.22 6.43 13.53
CA ASN A 20 7.02 7.42 12.46
C ASN A 20 7.06 6.72 11.12
N PHE A 21 6.22 7.15 10.19
CA PHE A 21 6.17 6.57 8.84
C PHE A 21 5.68 7.57 7.80
N ALA A 22 6.04 7.34 6.55
CA ALA A 22 5.38 7.91 5.39
C ALA A 22 4.66 6.79 4.63
N PHE A 23 3.36 6.92 4.46
CA PHE A 23 2.52 5.99 3.69
C PHE A 23 2.10 6.68 2.40
N VAL A 24 2.64 6.20 1.29
CA VAL A 24 2.50 6.81 -0.03
C VAL A 24 1.58 5.95 -0.87
N GLU A 25 0.51 6.53 -1.37
CA GLU A 25 -0.39 5.90 -2.33
C GLU A 25 -0.28 6.66 -3.65
N LEU A 26 0.12 5.96 -4.71
CA LEU A 26 0.16 6.49 -6.07
C LEU A 26 -1.04 5.94 -6.85
N PHE A 27 -1.85 6.82 -7.42
CA PHE A 27 -2.86 6.48 -8.41
C PHE A 27 -2.30 6.76 -9.80
N THR A 28 -2.18 5.71 -10.61
CA THR A 28 -1.46 5.71 -11.89
C THR A 28 -2.24 4.99 -12.98
N SER A 29 -1.80 5.11 -14.21
CA SER A 29 -2.29 4.30 -15.34
C SER A 29 -1.25 4.25 -16.44
N GLN A 30 -1.09 3.09 -17.06
CA GLN A 30 -0.28 2.95 -18.29
C GLN A 30 -0.88 3.67 -19.51
N GLY A 31 -2.15 4.09 -19.42
CA GLY A 31 -2.83 4.90 -20.43
C GLY A 31 -2.58 6.41 -20.33
N ASP A 32 -1.91 6.86 -19.26
CA ASP A 32 -1.53 8.26 -19.04
C ASP A 32 -0.06 8.49 -19.41
N GLU A 33 0.21 9.56 -20.17
CA GLU A 33 1.55 9.89 -20.65
C GLU A 33 2.51 10.27 -19.52
N THR A 34 2.01 10.86 -18.44
CA THR A 34 2.80 11.43 -17.34
C THR A 34 3.00 10.46 -16.17
N SER A 35 2.19 9.41 -16.09
CA SER A 35 2.27 8.40 -15.03
C SER A 35 3.64 7.71 -14.94
N PRO A 36 4.28 7.27 -16.04
CA PRO A 36 5.59 6.62 -15.96
C PRO A 36 6.68 7.51 -15.37
N VAL A 37 6.61 8.82 -15.61
CA VAL A 37 7.56 9.81 -15.04
C VAL A 37 7.37 9.91 -13.52
N ALA A 38 6.13 9.92 -13.05
CA ALA A 38 5.83 9.97 -11.62
C ALA A 38 6.25 8.68 -10.89
N GLU A 39 6.07 7.53 -11.51
CA GLU A 39 6.53 6.24 -10.99
C GLU A 39 8.06 6.24 -10.81
N GLU A 40 8.81 6.70 -11.80
CA GLU A 40 10.27 6.83 -11.72
C GLU A 40 10.69 7.77 -10.59
N ILE A 41 10.06 8.96 -10.49
CA ILE A 41 10.31 9.92 -9.41
C ILE A 41 10.05 9.28 -8.04
N LEU A 42 8.93 8.59 -7.89
CA LEU A 42 8.56 7.92 -6.65
C LEU A 42 9.58 6.85 -6.28
N TYR A 43 9.91 5.95 -7.20
CA TYR A 43 10.81 4.82 -6.92
C TYR A 43 12.20 5.28 -6.51
N ARG A 44 12.81 6.24 -7.25
CA ARG A 44 14.13 6.76 -6.90
C ARG A 44 14.14 7.53 -5.58
N THR A 45 13.08 8.32 -5.30
CA THR A 45 12.95 9.06 -4.04
C THR A 45 12.82 8.12 -2.87
N VAL A 46 11.93 7.13 -2.94
CA VAL A 46 11.72 6.14 -1.89
C VAL A 46 12.97 5.28 -1.67
N ALA A 47 13.66 4.87 -2.73
CA ALA A 47 14.90 4.10 -2.62
C ALA A 47 16.01 4.90 -1.91
N ALA A 48 16.14 6.19 -2.21
CA ALA A 48 17.09 7.07 -1.53
C ALA A 48 16.77 7.23 -0.04
N GLU A 49 15.52 7.51 0.30
CA GLU A 49 15.08 7.68 1.67
C GLU A 49 15.17 6.39 2.50
N LYS A 50 14.84 5.23 1.93
CA LYS A 50 15.00 3.93 2.61
C LYS A 50 16.46 3.61 2.92
N LYS A 51 17.42 4.01 2.07
CA LYS A 51 18.86 3.87 2.37
C LYS A 51 19.28 4.68 3.60
N ASN A 52 18.58 5.79 3.89
CA ASN A 52 18.78 6.62 5.07
C ASN A 52 18.04 6.08 6.32
N GLY A 53 17.41 4.91 6.22
CA GLY A 53 16.65 4.29 7.31
C GLY A 53 15.23 4.82 7.47
N SER A 54 14.72 5.60 6.52
CA SER A 54 13.35 6.13 6.56
C SER A 54 12.33 5.02 6.40
N ASN A 55 11.27 5.06 7.20
CA ASN A 55 10.19 4.08 7.21
C ASN A 55 9.08 4.50 6.23
N ILE A 56 9.17 4.03 4.98
CA ILE A 56 8.27 4.41 3.91
C ILE A 56 7.58 3.17 3.33
N PHE A 57 6.24 3.24 3.25
CA PHE A 57 5.39 2.22 2.64
C PHE A 57 4.76 2.79 1.38
N VAL A 58 4.77 2.03 0.29
CA VAL A 58 4.24 2.46 -1.01
C VAL A 58 3.18 1.50 -1.48
N LEU A 59 2.05 2.03 -1.94
CA LEU A 59 0.99 1.30 -2.62
C LEU A 59 0.70 1.98 -3.95
N GLU A 60 0.83 1.24 -5.05
CA GLU A 60 0.54 1.72 -6.40
C GLU A 60 -0.77 1.13 -6.90
N TYR A 61 -1.69 2.00 -7.26
CA TYR A 61 -3.04 1.67 -7.70
C TYR A 61 -3.23 2.07 -9.17
N HIS A 62 -3.39 1.09 -10.06
CA HIS A 62 -3.72 1.35 -11.45
C HIS A 62 -5.23 1.59 -11.59
N VAL A 63 -5.60 2.80 -11.98
CA VAL A 63 -7.00 3.20 -12.18
C VAL A 63 -7.50 2.82 -13.57
N ASP A 64 -8.81 2.62 -13.72
CA ASP A 64 -9.40 2.06 -14.95
C ASP A 64 -10.04 3.08 -15.89
N TYR A 65 -10.19 4.34 -15.48
CA TYR A 65 -10.88 5.34 -16.31
C TYR A 65 -10.11 5.77 -17.57
N TRP A 66 -8.80 5.47 -17.63
CA TRP A 66 -7.98 5.66 -18.84
C TRP A 66 -8.19 4.57 -19.89
N ASN A 67 -8.71 3.40 -19.52
CA ASN A 67 -8.86 2.25 -20.40
C ASN A 67 -9.71 2.55 -21.67
N ARG A 68 -10.56 3.58 -21.61
CA ARG A 68 -11.38 4.05 -22.75
C ARG A 68 -10.57 4.74 -23.86
N LEU A 69 -9.29 5.06 -23.62
CA LEU A 69 -8.41 5.80 -24.54
C LEU A 69 -7.49 4.89 -25.37
N GLY A 70 -7.86 3.63 -25.55
CA GLY A 70 -7.20 2.71 -26.48
C GLY A 70 -6.31 1.66 -25.87
N TRP A 71 -5.81 1.84 -24.61
CA TRP A 71 -5.05 0.83 -23.89
C TRP A 71 -5.80 0.39 -22.64
N LYS A 72 -6.10 -0.89 -22.53
CA LYS A 72 -6.65 -1.46 -21.32
C LYS A 72 -5.50 -1.93 -20.42
N ASP A 73 -5.18 -1.12 -19.42
CA ASP A 73 -4.13 -1.44 -18.45
C ASP A 73 -4.47 -2.74 -17.70
N PRO A 74 -3.66 -3.81 -17.84
CA PRO A 74 -3.95 -5.12 -17.24
C PRO A 74 -3.87 -5.12 -15.71
N LEU A 75 -3.28 -4.09 -15.11
CA LEU A 75 -3.14 -3.93 -13.66
C LEU A 75 -4.29 -3.11 -13.07
N SER A 76 -5.07 -2.43 -13.93
CA SER A 76 -6.14 -1.54 -13.49
C SER A 76 -7.33 -2.30 -12.91
N LYS A 77 -7.96 -1.69 -11.91
CA LYS A 77 -9.16 -2.21 -11.28
C LYS A 77 -10.12 -1.10 -10.88
N PHE A 78 -11.41 -1.30 -11.17
CA PHE A 78 -12.48 -0.36 -10.84
C PHE A 78 -12.48 0.07 -9.36
N TYR A 79 -12.22 -0.84 -8.42
CA TYR A 79 -12.22 -0.47 -7.01
C TYR A 79 -11.00 0.38 -6.58
N PHE A 80 -9.95 0.48 -7.41
CA PHE A 80 -8.87 1.43 -7.21
C PHE A 80 -9.30 2.85 -7.58
N THR A 81 -10.04 3.01 -8.68
CA THR A 81 -10.72 4.27 -9.02
C THR A 81 -11.66 4.70 -7.89
N LYS A 82 -12.46 3.77 -7.33
CA LYS A 82 -13.31 4.07 -6.18
C LYS A 82 -12.54 4.48 -4.92
N ARG A 83 -11.34 3.95 -4.71
CA ARG A 83 -10.48 4.41 -3.63
C ARG A 83 -10.01 5.85 -3.85
N GLN A 84 -9.61 6.20 -5.06
CA GLN A 84 -9.22 7.55 -5.46
C GLN A 84 -10.40 8.53 -5.30
N GLU A 85 -11.61 8.16 -5.76
CA GLU A 85 -12.84 8.96 -5.56
C GLU A 85 -13.13 9.25 -4.08
N ASN A 86 -12.87 8.27 -3.19
CA ASN A 86 -13.03 8.49 -1.75
C ASN A 86 -12.03 9.52 -1.22
N TYR A 87 -10.78 9.50 -1.69
CA TYR A 87 -9.80 10.53 -1.36
C TYR A 87 -10.18 11.89 -1.91
N SER A 88 -10.56 11.97 -3.19
CA SER A 88 -11.02 13.21 -3.83
C SER A 88 -12.13 13.89 -3.00
N ARG A 89 -13.11 13.09 -2.53
CA ARG A 89 -14.22 13.60 -1.71
C ARG A 89 -13.75 14.12 -0.34
N VAL A 90 -12.85 13.40 0.33
CA VAL A 90 -12.38 13.76 1.68
C VAL A 90 -11.39 14.92 1.63
N LEU A 91 -10.54 14.98 0.62
CA LEU A 91 -9.54 16.04 0.44
C LEU A 91 -10.07 17.25 -0.35
N ALA A 92 -11.37 17.22 -0.75
CA ALA A 92 -12.04 18.26 -1.51
C ALA A 92 -11.36 18.58 -2.86
N GLU A 93 -10.82 17.54 -3.52
CA GLU A 93 -10.29 17.66 -4.86
C GLU A 93 -11.44 17.83 -5.88
N LYS A 94 -11.24 18.69 -6.86
CA LYS A 94 -12.29 19.01 -7.83
C LYS A 94 -12.48 17.91 -8.89
N GLU A 95 -11.39 17.27 -9.29
CA GLU A 95 -11.35 16.29 -10.38
C GLU A 95 -10.42 15.13 -10.03
N LEU A 96 -10.70 13.95 -10.61
CA LEU A 96 -9.77 12.83 -10.58
C LEU A 96 -8.71 13.02 -11.66
N TYR A 97 -7.46 12.80 -11.31
CA TYR A 97 -6.35 12.87 -12.25
C TYR A 97 -5.29 11.81 -11.94
N THR A 98 -4.47 11.51 -12.91
CA THR A 98 -3.22 10.75 -12.74
C THR A 98 -2.05 11.56 -13.31
N PRO A 99 -0.86 11.32 -12.81
CA PRO A 99 -0.53 10.58 -11.59
C PRO A 99 -0.84 11.39 -10.33
N GLU A 100 -1.59 10.81 -9.40
CA GLU A 100 -1.88 11.45 -8.11
C GLU A 100 -1.17 10.70 -6.99
N ILE A 101 -0.45 11.43 -6.13
CA ILE A 101 0.10 10.91 -4.87
C ILE A 101 -0.73 11.39 -3.71
N VAL A 102 -1.06 10.46 -2.80
CA VAL A 102 -1.65 10.75 -1.49
C VAL A 102 -0.68 10.31 -0.40
N ILE A 103 -0.31 11.23 0.51
CA ILE A 103 0.57 10.95 1.66
C ILE A 103 -0.24 10.85 2.95
N ASN A 104 -0.07 9.75 3.69
CA ASN A 104 -0.73 9.44 4.96
C ASN A 104 -2.27 9.63 4.94
N GLY A 105 -2.88 9.63 3.74
CA GLY A 105 -4.31 9.87 3.56
C GLY A 105 -4.76 11.30 3.85
N THR A 106 -3.86 12.28 3.91
CA THR A 106 -4.14 13.66 4.35
C THR A 106 -3.73 14.74 3.37
N LYS A 107 -2.87 14.43 2.42
CA LYS A 107 -2.33 15.37 1.44
C LYS A 107 -2.30 14.73 0.06
N SER A 108 -2.85 15.42 -0.94
CA SER A 108 -2.83 15.02 -2.35
C SER A 108 -2.07 16.04 -3.20
N PHE A 109 -1.36 15.54 -4.20
CA PHE A 109 -0.66 16.36 -5.21
C PHE A 109 -0.26 15.51 -6.42
N SER A 110 0.07 16.19 -7.54
CA SER A 110 0.57 15.52 -8.75
C SER A 110 1.88 14.77 -8.50
N GLY A 111 1.93 13.50 -8.89
CA GLY A 111 3.11 12.63 -8.75
C GLY A 111 4.36 13.11 -9.48
N THR A 112 4.21 14.03 -10.44
CA THR A 112 5.35 14.63 -11.16
C THR A 112 6.07 15.72 -10.35
N LYS A 113 5.52 16.14 -9.19
CA LYS A 113 6.11 17.18 -8.33
C LYS A 113 7.13 16.60 -7.35
N GLU A 114 8.34 16.31 -7.83
CA GLU A 114 9.39 15.66 -7.03
C GLU A 114 9.74 16.41 -5.74
N THR A 115 9.88 17.75 -5.79
CA THR A 115 10.19 18.57 -4.60
C THR A 115 9.10 18.41 -3.55
N THR A 116 7.83 18.52 -3.96
CA THR A 116 6.69 18.33 -3.06
C THR A 116 6.68 16.91 -2.44
N LEU A 117 6.98 15.88 -3.25
CA LEU A 117 7.07 14.50 -2.74
C LEU A 117 8.12 14.37 -1.62
N LYS A 118 9.32 14.92 -1.81
CA LYS A 118 10.39 14.88 -0.81
C LYS A 118 10.01 15.64 0.47
N GLU A 119 9.42 16.82 0.33
CA GLU A 119 8.95 17.62 1.46
C GLU A 119 7.85 16.92 2.26
N GLU A 120 6.85 16.36 1.57
CA GLU A 120 5.73 15.71 2.24
C GLU A 120 6.12 14.35 2.87
N ILE A 121 7.08 13.61 2.29
CA ILE A 121 7.67 12.44 2.96
C ILE A 121 8.36 12.87 4.26
N LYS A 122 9.19 13.94 4.23
CA LYS A 122 9.85 14.46 5.42
C LYS A 122 8.85 14.91 6.49
N ASN A 123 7.79 15.62 6.09
CA ASN A 123 6.71 16.05 6.97
C ASN A 123 6.01 14.84 7.61
N ALA A 124 5.67 13.82 6.81
CA ALA A 124 5.04 12.60 7.29
C ALA A 124 5.91 11.85 8.33
N LEU A 125 7.20 11.73 8.07
CA LEU A 125 8.16 11.11 8.98
C LEU A 125 8.38 11.88 10.29
N SER A 126 8.00 13.15 10.37
CA SER A 126 8.07 13.95 11.60
C SER A 126 6.90 13.71 12.56
N VAL A 127 5.84 13.04 12.11
CA VAL A 127 4.60 12.82 12.88
C VAL A 127 4.58 11.41 13.45
N SER A 128 4.40 11.32 14.78
CA SER A 128 4.26 10.01 15.44
C SER A 128 2.94 9.34 15.09
N GLN A 129 3.00 8.03 14.90
CA GLN A 129 1.83 7.24 14.60
C GLN A 129 0.86 7.18 15.80
N GLN A 130 -0.44 7.19 15.49
CA GLN A 130 -1.51 7.24 16.52
C GLN A 130 -1.92 5.85 17.02
N PHE A 131 -1.74 4.82 16.18
CA PHE A 131 -2.02 3.44 16.51
C PHE A 131 -0.72 2.63 16.53
N LYS A 132 -0.41 2.06 17.69
CA LYS A 132 0.60 1.00 17.77
C LYS A 132 -0.08 -0.32 17.57
N PHE A 133 0.33 -1.10 16.59
CA PHE A 133 -0.19 -2.43 16.36
C PHE A 133 0.89 -3.35 15.81
N SER A 134 0.68 -4.63 16.02
CA SER A 134 1.50 -5.71 15.46
C SER A 134 0.62 -6.63 14.64
N VAL A 135 1.22 -7.26 13.66
CA VAL A 135 0.55 -8.20 12.76
C VAL A 135 1.40 -9.46 12.67
N VAL A 136 0.72 -10.60 12.65
CA VAL A 136 1.34 -11.91 12.46
C VAL A 136 0.60 -12.63 11.33
N LYS A 137 1.37 -13.19 10.41
CA LYS A 137 0.84 -14.13 9.42
C LYS A 137 0.71 -15.50 10.08
N ASP A 138 -0.53 -15.95 10.28
CA ASP A 138 -0.78 -17.21 10.94
C ASP A 138 -0.60 -18.41 9.99
N SER A 139 -1.31 -18.41 8.87
CA SER A 139 -1.29 -19.51 7.90
C SER A 139 -1.90 -19.09 6.55
N ILE A 140 -1.71 -19.96 5.56
CA ILE A 140 -2.49 -19.93 4.30
C ILE A 140 -3.10 -21.32 4.14
N VAL A 141 -4.43 -21.39 4.07
CA VAL A 141 -5.18 -22.63 3.92
C VAL A 141 -6.28 -22.43 2.88
N ASN A 142 -6.34 -23.27 1.86
CA ASN A 142 -7.36 -23.23 0.81
C ASN A 142 -7.59 -21.83 0.22
N ASP A 143 -6.51 -21.20 -0.28
CA ASP A 143 -6.53 -19.85 -0.84
C ASP A 143 -7.04 -18.76 0.14
N THR A 144 -6.95 -19.02 1.44
CA THR A 144 -7.30 -18.06 2.48
C THR A 144 -6.07 -17.77 3.34
N LEU A 145 -5.66 -16.50 3.37
CA LEU A 145 -4.62 -16.00 4.26
C LEU A 145 -5.27 -15.62 5.61
N TYR A 146 -4.73 -16.18 6.69
CA TYR A 146 -5.11 -15.86 8.06
C TYR A 146 -4.06 -14.93 8.66
N ILE A 147 -4.54 -13.81 9.20
CA ILE A 147 -3.72 -12.76 9.83
C ILE A 147 -4.30 -12.46 11.20
N SER A 148 -3.48 -12.57 12.22
CA SER A 148 -3.80 -12.05 13.55
C SER A 148 -3.16 -10.68 13.75
N TYR A 149 -3.91 -9.77 14.37
CA TYR A 149 -3.36 -8.47 14.77
C TYR A 149 -3.72 -8.12 16.21
N ASN A 150 -2.86 -7.30 16.82
CA ASN A 150 -3.05 -6.73 18.15
C ASN A 150 -2.81 -5.22 18.09
N THR A 151 -3.71 -4.44 18.66
CA THR A 151 -3.66 -2.98 18.68
C THR A 151 -3.71 -2.44 20.11
N SER A 152 -3.31 -1.17 20.28
CA SER A 152 -3.35 -0.50 21.59
C SER A 152 -4.77 -0.26 22.13
N LYS A 153 -5.78 -0.17 21.24
CA LYS A 153 -7.18 0.12 21.61
C LYS A 153 -8.16 -0.33 20.54
N ASP A 154 -9.42 -0.47 20.94
CA ASP A 154 -10.54 -0.61 20.00
C ASP A 154 -10.86 0.75 19.35
N ASP A 155 -11.26 0.73 18.07
CA ASP A 155 -11.76 1.92 17.38
C ASP A 155 -12.77 1.53 16.29
N MET A 156 -14.05 1.77 16.57
CA MET A 156 -15.14 1.48 15.62
C MET A 156 -15.21 2.49 14.45
N ASN A 157 -14.54 3.64 14.58
CA ASN A 157 -14.41 4.65 13.53
C ASN A 157 -13.17 4.47 12.65
N ALA A 158 -12.43 3.40 12.86
CA ALA A 158 -11.31 3.00 12.02
C ALA A 158 -11.63 1.75 11.18
N VAL A 159 -10.83 1.53 10.15
CA VAL A 159 -10.85 0.35 9.27
C VAL A 159 -9.46 -0.29 9.34
N PHE A 160 -9.42 -1.58 9.61
CA PHE A 160 -8.22 -2.37 9.33
C PHE A 160 -8.17 -2.69 7.85
N ARG A 161 -7.05 -2.43 7.21
CA ARG A 161 -6.80 -2.74 5.80
C ARG A 161 -5.55 -3.58 5.65
N LEU A 162 -5.58 -4.46 4.67
CA LEU A 162 -4.43 -5.23 4.24
C LEU A 162 -4.30 -5.13 2.73
N ALA A 163 -3.14 -4.67 2.28
CA ALA A 163 -2.76 -4.68 0.87
C ALA A 163 -1.74 -5.80 0.62
N ILE A 164 -1.90 -6.51 -0.48
CA ILE A 164 -0.86 -7.36 -1.05
C ILE A 164 -0.35 -6.66 -2.29
N THR A 165 0.94 -6.34 -2.30
CA THR A 165 1.61 -5.71 -3.45
C THR A 165 2.55 -6.70 -4.12
N GLU A 166 2.89 -6.40 -5.36
CA GLU A 166 3.84 -7.17 -6.16
C GLU A 166 4.81 -6.22 -6.86
N ASP A 167 6.09 -6.55 -6.82
CA ASP A 167 7.19 -5.83 -7.48
C ASP A 167 7.63 -6.55 -8.76
N GLY A 168 8.18 -5.79 -9.72
CA GLY A 168 8.82 -6.32 -10.92
C GLY A 168 7.85 -6.84 -11.97
N ILE A 169 6.61 -6.34 -12.01
CA ILE A 169 5.63 -6.76 -13.03
C ILE A 169 5.98 -6.11 -14.37
N LEU A 170 6.41 -6.93 -15.32
CA LEU A 170 6.69 -6.49 -16.69
C LEU A 170 5.39 -6.40 -17.49
N THR A 171 5.15 -5.24 -18.12
CA THR A 171 4.06 -5.05 -19.07
C THR A 171 4.57 -4.47 -20.39
N ASN A 172 3.99 -4.94 -21.50
CA ASN A 172 4.21 -4.37 -22.83
C ASN A 172 2.94 -3.63 -23.22
N VAL A 173 3.03 -2.33 -23.43
CA VAL A 173 1.89 -1.51 -23.84
C VAL A 173 1.74 -1.59 -25.35
N GLU A 174 0.62 -2.11 -25.83
CA GLU A 174 0.40 -2.38 -27.26
C GLU A 174 -0.36 -1.26 -27.96
N ALA A 175 -1.03 -0.38 -27.22
CA ALA A 175 -1.85 0.70 -27.78
C ALA A 175 -1.84 1.95 -26.90
N GLY A 176 -2.46 3.04 -27.40
CA GLY A 176 -2.56 4.30 -26.68
C GLY A 176 -1.26 5.12 -26.70
N VAL A 177 -1.19 6.16 -25.85
CA VAL A 177 -0.11 7.15 -25.84
C VAL A 177 1.27 6.55 -25.48
N ASN A 178 1.29 5.44 -24.76
CA ASN A 178 2.49 4.73 -24.37
C ASN A 178 2.75 3.45 -25.23
N SER A 179 2.14 3.35 -26.41
CA SER A 179 2.33 2.19 -27.31
C SER A 179 3.80 1.89 -27.56
N ASN A 180 4.12 0.59 -27.64
CA ASN A 180 5.48 0.03 -27.82
C ASN A 180 6.44 0.28 -26.65
N LYS A 181 6.00 0.83 -25.52
CA LYS A 181 6.82 0.94 -24.31
C LYS A 181 6.69 -0.32 -23.45
N LYS A 182 7.77 -0.62 -22.70
CA LYS A 182 7.83 -1.68 -21.70
C LYS A 182 8.00 -1.03 -20.35
N PHE A 183 7.16 -1.41 -19.39
CA PHE A 183 7.23 -0.92 -18.02
C PHE A 183 7.54 -2.05 -17.06
N ILE A 184 8.33 -1.74 -16.02
CA ILE A 184 8.50 -2.58 -14.84
C ILE A 184 7.78 -1.86 -13.70
N ASN A 185 6.63 -2.40 -13.32
CA ASN A 185 5.77 -1.81 -12.30
C ASN A 185 6.14 -2.41 -10.94
N ASN A 186 6.25 -1.58 -9.92
CA ASN A 186 6.58 -1.98 -8.55
C ASN A 186 5.52 -1.49 -7.57
N HIS A 187 5.48 -2.12 -6.38
CA HIS A 187 4.49 -1.79 -5.35
C HIS A 187 3.02 -1.89 -5.79
N VAL A 188 2.77 -2.63 -6.89
CA VAL A 188 1.45 -2.74 -7.50
C VAL A 188 0.49 -3.48 -6.58
N VAL A 189 -0.60 -2.85 -6.18
CA VAL A 189 -1.60 -3.47 -5.34
C VAL A 189 -2.38 -4.53 -6.13
N ARG A 190 -2.24 -5.78 -5.72
CA ARG A 190 -2.97 -6.92 -6.29
C ARG A 190 -4.27 -7.18 -5.57
N LEU A 191 -4.28 -6.94 -4.25
CA LEU A 191 -5.43 -7.08 -3.36
C LEU A 191 -5.43 -5.94 -2.34
N LEU A 192 -6.60 -5.38 -2.07
CA LEU A 192 -6.87 -4.53 -0.91
C LEU A 192 -8.09 -5.09 -0.18
N HIS A 193 -7.86 -5.65 1.00
CA HIS A 193 -8.92 -6.17 1.87
C HIS A 193 -9.20 -5.17 3.00
N SER A 194 -10.46 -5.10 3.45
CA SER A 194 -10.88 -4.11 4.44
C SER A 194 -11.84 -4.73 5.45
N VAL A 195 -11.61 -4.47 6.74
CA VAL A 195 -12.47 -4.89 7.85
C VAL A 195 -12.90 -3.66 8.63
N ASN A 196 -14.19 -3.44 8.70
CA ASN A 196 -14.78 -2.29 9.39
C ASN A 196 -14.74 -2.48 10.91
N GLY A 197 -14.27 -1.45 11.60
CA GLY A 197 -14.03 -1.48 13.03
C GLY A 197 -12.72 -2.18 13.37
N VAL A 198 -11.96 -1.60 14.26
CA VAL A 198 -10.69 -2.16 14.74
C VAL A 198 -10.90 -2.62 16.18
N LYS A 199 -10.65 -3.90 16.45
CA LYS A 199 -10.66 -4.48 17.78
C LYS A 199 -9.24 -4.64 18.31
N LYS A 200 -9.06 -4.60 19.62
CA LYS A 200 -7.76 -4.71 20.27
C LYS A 200 -7.00 -5.98 19.86
N VAL A 201 -7.69 -7.09 19.74
CA VAL A 201 -7.19 -8.36 19.22
C VAL A 201 -8.17 -8.91 18.23
N SER A 202 -7.70 -9.33 17.05
CA SER A 202 -8.57 -9.92 16.03
C SER A 202 -7.79 -10.82 15.08
N GLN A 203 -8.49 -11.78 14.50
CA GLN A 203 -8.03 -12.55 13.36
C GLN A 203 -8.87 -12.19 12.13
N VAL A 204 -8.21 -11.99 11.02
CA VAL A 204 -8.83 -11.65 9.73
C VAL A 204 -8.57 -12.78 8.74
N LYS A 205 -9.61 -13.15 7.99
CA LYS A 205 -9.56 -14.13 6.90
C LYS A 205 -9.62 -13.39 5.58
N ILE A 206 -8.63 -13.58 4.73
CA ILE A 206 -8.45 -12.83 3.50
C ILE A 206 -8.40 -13.80 2.33
N PRO A 207 -9.41 -13.85 1.46
CA PRO A 207 -9.34 -14.64 0.24
C PRO A 207 -8.21 -14.15 -0.67
N VAL A 208 -7.28 -15.05 -1.02
CA VAL A 208 -6.10 -14.73 -1.86
C VAL A 208 -6.06 -15.59 -3.12
N LYS A 209 -7.20 -16.16 -3.53
CA LYS A 209 -7.29 -16.95 -4.76
C LYS A 209 -6.81 -16.15 -5.97
N GLY A 210 -5.85 -16.70 -6.71
CA GLY A 210 -5.26 -16.03 -7.87
C GLY A 210 -4.29 -14.90 -7.56
N ILE A 211 -3.94 -14.69 -6.27
CA ILE A 211 -2.90 -13.75 -5.85
C ILE A 211 -1.64 -14.55 -5.57
N ALA A 212 -0.58 -14.28 -6.33
CA ALA A 212 0.72 -14.87 -6.06
C ALA A 212 1.31 -14.28 -4.78
N LEU A 213 1.65 -15.15 -3.82
CA LEU A 213 2.41 -14.79 -2.63
C LEU A 213 3.80 -15.39 -2.75
N ASN A 214 4.73 -14.65 -3.33
CA ASN A 214 6.10 -15.06 -3.62
C ASN A 214 7.10 -14.03 -3.09
N LYS A 215 8.38 -14.20 -3.41
CA LYS A 215 9.46 -13.29 -2.96
C LYS A 215 9.32 -11.84 -3.42
N ASN A 216 8.53 -11.58 -4.47
CA ASN A 216 8.28 -10.24 -4.98
C ASN A 216 7.00 -9.63 -4.36
N SER A 217 6.29 -10.38 -3.52
CA SER A 217 5.06 -9.91 -2.87
C SER A 217 5.37 -9.36 -1.50
N ARG A 218 4.64 -8.30 -1.10
CA ARG A 218 4.67 -7.72 0.23
C ARG A 218 3.26 -7.69 0.79
N ILE A 219 3.15 -7.83 2.09
CA ILE A 219 1.89 -7.71 2.82
C ILE A 219 2.00 -6.48 3.71
N ILE A 220 1.22 -5.45 3.39
CA ILE A 220 1.18 -4.19 4.12
C ILE A 220 -0.17 -4.06 4.80
N SER A 221 -0.17 -4.04 6.13
CA SER A 221 -1.37 -3.83 6.93
C SER A 221 -1.39 -2.41 7.49
N PHE A 222 -2.54 -1.76 7.46
CA PHE A 222 -2.67 -0.41 7.98
C PHE A 222 -4.04 -0.15 8.58
N ILE A 223 -4.09 0.79 9.52
CA ILE A 223 -5.30 1.27 10.17
C ILE A 223 -5.60 2.66 9.62
N GLN A 224 -6.83 2.86 9.16
CA GLN A 224 -7.27 4.09 8.51
C GLN A 224 -8.55 4.61 9.12
N SER A 225 -8.65 5.92 9.36
CA SER A 225 -9.89 6.58 9.77
C SER A 225 -10.98 6.43 8.70
N LYS A 226 -12.20 6.07 9.08
CA LYS A 226 -13.34 6.00 8.16
C LYS A 226 -13.73 7.37 7.62
N GLN A 227 -13.69 8.38 8.45
CA GLN A 227 -14.16 9.71 8.11
C GLN A 227 -13.14 10.52 7.31
N SER A 228 -11.89 10.59 7.80
CA SER A 228 -10.86 11.44 7.20
C SER A 228 -9.93 10.71 6.25
N MET A 229 -10.03 9.38 6.15
CA MET A 229 -9.10 8.51 5.43
C MET A 229 -7.62 8.64 5.87
N LYS A 230 -7.34 9.38 6.95
CA LYS A 230 -6.00 9.47 7.52
C LYS A 230 -5.49 8.09 7.93
N VAL A 231 -4.27 7.75 7.54
CA VAL A 231 -3.58 6.52 7.98
C VAL A 231 -3.04 6.74 9.39
N LEU A 232 -3.47 5.89 10.31
CA LEU A 232 -3.22 6.01 11.74
C LEU A 232 -2.04 5.14 12.21
N GLY A 233 -1.72 4.10 11.45
CA GLY A 233 -0.64 3.17 11.70
C GLY A 233 -0.45 2.22 10.54
N VAL A 234 0.78 1.72 10.34
CA VAL A 234 1.16 0.80 9.26
C VAL A 234 2.20 -0.19 9.72
N VAL A 235 2.13 -1.42 9.20
CA VAL A 235 3.08 -2.52 9.42
C VAL A 235 3.24 -3.29 8.12
N GLU A 236 4.48 -3.63 7.76
CA GLU A 236 4.82 -4.58 6.69
C GLU A 236 5.26 -5.91 7.29
N LEU A 237 4.83 -7.04 6.68
CA LEU A 237 5.14 -8.42 7.07
C LEU A 237 6.14 -9.05 6.11
#